data_2b1ad64973dbc756a02ceb2865888e7a
#
_entry.id   2b1ad64973dbc756a02ceb2865888e7a
#
_cell.length_a   1.000
_cell.length_b   1.000
_cell.length_c   1.000
_cell.angle_alpha   90.00
_cell.angle_beta   90.00
_cell.angle_gamma   90.00
#
_symmetry.space_group_name_H-M   'P 1'
#
loop_
_entity.id
_entity.type
_entity.pdbx_description
1 polymer ?
#
loop_
_entity_poly.entity_id
_entity_poly.type
_entity_poly.pdbx_seq_one_letter_code
_entity_poly.pdbx_strand_id
1 'polypeptide(L)'
;MLLADWRAAFVAMPGHKGLYGPQGTGLLLCGAEASPLLYGGTGSASRRQTMPIDLPDRLEAGTHNMPGIAGLLEGLRFVSHAGVERIAQWERRLTRRAEEGLARLPGVEVFADKTGQGQTGVLSFCVKGMDCEQVGEELARRQIAVRAGLHCAPLAHRTAGTLESGTIRISPSVFNTEGQINFFLREMREILRENTKKSV
;
A
#
# COMPACT_ATOMS: atom_id res chain seq x y z
N MET A 1 -10.04 -15.66 -3.09
CA MET A 1 -10.75 -14.69 -3.93
C MET A 1 -10.95 -15.34 -5.29
N LEU A 2 -12.19 -15.54 -5.71
CA LEU A 2 -12.50 -16.10 -7.03
C LEU A 2 -12.93 -14.93 -7.93
N LEU A 3 -12.23 -14.74 -9.06
CA LEU A 3 -12.54 -13.67 -10.01
C LEU A 3 -13.98 -13.76 -10.54
N ALA A 4 -14.50 -14.99 -10.63
CA ALA A 4 -15.88 -15.25 -11.04
C ALA A 4 -16.92 -14.56 -10.12
N ASP A 5 -16.64 -14.47 -8.81
CA ASP A 5 -17.53 -13.85 -7.84
C ASP A 5 -17.60 -12.33 -8.03
N TRP A 6 -16.54 -11.73 -8.55
CA TRP A 6 -16.45 -10.28 -8.78
C TRP A 6 -17.04 -9.86 -10.12
N ARG A 7 -17.26 -10.80 -11.03
CA ARG A 7 -17.65 -10.53 -12.43
C ARG A 7 -16.74 -9.50 -13.10
N ALA A 8 -15.47 -9.48 -12.69
CA ALA A 8 -14.48 -8.53 -13.21
C ALA A 8 -13.95 -9.01 -14.57
N ALA A 9 -14.02 -8.16 -15.59
CA ALA A 9 -13.41 -8.43 -16.87
C ALA A 9 -11.87 -8.45 -16.78
N PHE A 10 -11.31 -7.55 -15.95
CA PHE A 10 -9.87 -7.43 -15.73
C PHE A 10 -9.56 -7.10 -14.27
N VAL A 11 -8.46 -7.64 -13.74
CA VAL A 11 -7.91 -7.24 -12.44
C VAL A 11 -6.43 -6.95 -12.59
N ALA A 12 -6.05 -5.69 -12.37
CA ALA A 12 -4.65 -5.23 -12.40
C ALA A 12 -4.11 -5.06 -10.99
N MET A 13 -2.91 -5.59 -10.75
CA MET A 13 -2.26 -5.55 -9.44
C MET A 13 -0.79 -5.13 -9.59
N PRO A 14 -0.32 -4.09 -8.85
CA PRO A 14 1.11 -3.77 -8.82
C PRO A 14 1.89 -4.80 -8.00
N GLY A 15 2.99 -5.30 -8.56
CA GLY A 15 3.81 -6.34 -7.93
C GLY A 15 4.47 -5.91 -6.62
N HIS A 16 4.87 -4.64 -6.52
CA HIS A 16 5.63 -4.07 -5.40
C HIS A 16 4.78 -3.63 -4.19
N LYS A 17 3.50 -4.02 -4.11
CA LYS A 17 2.63 -3.74 -2.97
C LYS A 17 2.28 -5.05 -2.25
N GLY A 18 1.01 -5.38 -2.11
CA GLY A 18 0.55 -6.57 -1.40
C GLY A 18 0.98 -7.92 -1.98
N LEU A 19 1.64 -7.93 -3.14
CA LEU A 19 2.22 -9.13 -3.74
C LEU A 19 3.70 -9.34 -3.35
N TYR A 20 4.32 -8.41 -2.61
CA TYR A 20 5.71 -8.48 -2.14
C TYR A 20 6.77 -8.70 -3.23
N GLY A 21 6.46 -8.36 -4.49
CA GLY A 21 7.38 -8.42 -5.61
C GLY A 21 8.18 -7.12 -5.78
N PRO A 22 9.15 -7.09 -6.71
CA PRO A 22 9.95 -5.92 -6.98
C PRO A 22 9.17 -4.82 -7.73
N GLN A 23 9.69 -3.59 -7.67
CA GLN A 23 9.19 -2.49 -8.47
C GLN A 23 9.32 -2.78 -9.97
N GLY A 24 8.46 -2.17 -10.79
CA GLY A 24 8.44 -2.39 -12.23
C GLY A 24 7.82 -3.72 -12.67
N THR A 25 7.10 -4.39 -11.76
CA THR A 25 6.34 -5.62 -12.04
C THR A 25 4.89 -5.47 -11.66
N GLY A 26 4.03 -6.29 -12.23
CA GLY A 26 2.61 -6.36 -11.91
C GLY A 26 1.95 -7.55 -12.57
N LEU A 27 0.68 -7.73 -12.27
CA LEU A 27 -0.17 -8.77 -12.86
C LEU A 27 -1.41 -8.14 -13.47
N LEU A 28 -1.80 -8.63 -14.63
CA LEU A 28 -3.11 -8.41 -15.22
C LEU A 28 -3.80 -9.76 -15.38
N LEU A 29 -4.89 -9.96 -14.65
CA LEU A 29 -5.75 -11.14 -14.82
C LEU A 29 -6.85 -10.77 -15.81
N CYS A 30 -6.95 -11.55 -16.89
CA CYS A 30 -7.91 -11.31 -17.98
C CYS A 30 -9.05 -12.32 -17.88
N GLY A 31 -10.25 -11.84 -17.56
CA GLY A 31 -11.50 -12.60 -17.64
C GLY A 31 -12.29 -12.35 -18.94
N ALA A 32 -11.79 -11.45 -19.78
CA ALA A 32 -12.35 -11.12 -21.08
C ALA A 32 -11.23 -10.94 -22.12
N GLU A 33 -11.58 -10.91 -23.38
CA GLU A 33 -10.64 -10.60 -24.45
C GLU A 33 -10.18 -9.14 -24.40
N ALA A 34 -8.89 -8.94 -24.71
CA ALA A 34 -8.28 -7.62 -24.83
C ALA A 34 -7.45 -7.52 -26.10
N SER A 35 -7.45 -6.36 -26.71
CA SER A 35 -6.54 -6.02 -27.79
C SER A 35 -5.22 -5.50 -27.26
N PRO A 36 -4.09 -5.75 -27.96
CA PRO A 36 -2.81 -5.16 -27.62
C PRO A 36 -2.88 -3.63 -27.61
N LEU A 37 -2.30 -3.00 -26.60
CA LEU A 37 -2.08 -1.56 -26.56
C LEU A 37 -0.75 -1.18 -27.22
N LEU A 38 0.26 -2.04 -27.06
CA LEU A 38 1.60 -1.89 -27.62
C LEU A 38 1.86 -3.01 -28.62
N TYR A 39 2.58 -2.68 -29.69
CA TYR A 39 2.93 -3.60 -30.76
C TYR A 39 4.45 -3.62 -30.95
N GLY A 40 4.98 -4.78 -31.30
CA GLY A 40 6.39 -5.01 -31.57
C GLY A 40 6.99 -6.10 -30.70
N GLY A 41 8.19 -6.57 -31.05
CA GLY A 41 8.89 -7.58 -30.26
C GLY A 41 8.02 -8.80 -29.95
N THR A 42 7.52 -9.48 -30.99
CA THR A 42 6.53 -10.56 -30.87
C THR A 42 7.06 -11.89 -30.27
N GLY A 43 8.28 -11.87 -29.72
CA GLY A 43 8.86 -13.00 -28.98
C GLY A 43 8.84 -14.32 -29.78
N SER A 44 7.96 -15.23 -29.40
CA SER A 44 7.78 -16.55 -30.02
C SER A 44 7.29 -16.54 -31.49
N ALA A 45 6.75 -15.38 -31.95
CA ALA A 45 6.14 -15.23 -33.28
C ALA A 45 6.86 -14.20 -34.18
N SER A 46 8.20 -14.17 -34.15
CA SER A 46 9.06 -13.16 -34.81
C SER A 46 8.82 -12.92 -36.30
N ARG A 47 8.18 -13.86 -37.00
CA ARG A 47 7.80 -13.70 -38.42
C ARG A 47 6.52 -12.90 -38.64
N ARG A 48 5.75 -12.64 -37.57
CA ARG A 48 4.49 -11.89 -37.66
C ARG A 48 4.75 -10.41 -37.44
N GLN A 49 4.07 -9.58 -38.19
CA GLN A 49 4.04 -8.12 -38.00
C GLN A 49 2.97 -7.69 -36.99
N THR A 50 2.07 -8.60 -36.63
CA THR A 50 0.99 -8.38 -35.66
C THR A 50 1.29 -9.18 -34.39
N MET A 51 0.77 -8.73 -33.24
CA MET A 51 0.91 -9.44 -31.98
C MET A 51 0.29 -10.85 -32.06
N PRO A 52 0.84 -11.83 -31.31
CA PRO A 52 0.27 -13.17 -31.18
C PRO A 52 -1.19 -13.16 -30.72
N ILE A 53 -1.89 -14.26 -30.94
CA ILE A 53 -3.28 -14.41 -30.49
C ILE A 53 -3.34 -14.84 -29.01
N ASP A 54 -2.34 -15.58 -28.58
CA ASP A 54 -2.35 -16.22 -27.27
C ASP A 54 -1.79 -15.31 -26.17
N LEU A 55 -2.34 -15.43 -24.95
CA LEU A 55 -1.78 -14.83 -23.76
C LEU A 55 -0.62 -15.68 -23.22
N PRO A 56 0.40 -15.04 -22.62
CA PRO A 56 0.53 -13.62 -22.35
C PRO A 56 1.04 -12.79 -23.52
N ASP A 57 1.60 -13.41 -24.57
CA ASP A 57 2.35 -12.76 -25.67
C ASP A 57 1.52 -11.69 -26.39
N ARG A 58 0.19 -11.86 -26.47
CA ARG A 58 -0.73 -10.90 -27.05
C ARG A 58 -0.61 -9.50 -26.43
N LEU A 59 -0.43 -9.43 -25.13
CA LEU A 59 -0.46 -8.17 -24.35
C LEU A 59 0.93 -7.73 -23.89
N GLU A 60 1.94 -8.56 -24.12
CA GLU A 60 3.31 -8.34 -23.66
C GLU A 60 4.26 -8.19 -24.84
N ALA A 61 4.48 -6.94 -25.30
CA ALA A 61 5.39 -6.64 -26.38
C ALA A 61 6.83 -6.43 -25.89
N GLY A 62 7.80 -6.92 -26.62
CA GLY A 62 9.23 -6.68 -26.40
C GLY A 62 9.90 -7.69 -25.45
N THR A 63 11.06 -7.30 -24.89
CA THR A 63 11.83 -8.13 -23.97
C THR A 63 11.37 -7.89 -22.52
N HIS A 64 10.93 -8.95 -21.87
CA HIS A 64 10.37 -8.87 -20.51
C HIS A 64 11.44 -8.71 -19.45
N ASN A 65 11.07 -8.10 -18.33
CA ASN A 65 11.87 -8.01 -17.11
C ASN A 65 11.88 -9.37 -16.38
N MET A 66 12.61 -10.34 -16.93
CA MET A 66 12.66 -11.71 -16.37
C MET A 66 13.12 -11.76 -14.92
N PRO A 67 14.17 -11.00 -14.48
CA PRO A 67 14.55 -10.96 -13.07
C PRO A 67 13.42 -10.42 -12.17
N GLY A 68 12.72 -9.39 -12.62
CA GLY A 68 11.58 -8.84 -11.89
C GLY A 68 10.41 -9.83 -11.80
N ILE A 69 10.09 -10.55 -12.88
CA ILE A 69 9.04 -11.57 -12.91
C ILE A 69 9.40 -12.73 -11.97
N ALA A 70 10.66 -13.19 -11.96
CA ALA A 70 11.13 -14.21 -11.03
C ALA A 70 10.97 -13.74 -9.56
N GLY A 71 11.34 -12.49 -9.26
CA GLY A 71 11.13 -11.90 -7.92
C GLY A 71 9.66 -11.80 -7.54
N LEU A 72 8.78 -11.42 -8.48
CA LEU A 72 7.33 -11.40 -8.25
C LEU A 72 6.77 -12.79 -7.96
N LEU A 73 7.27 -13.83 -8.65
CA LEU A 73 6.89 -15.23 -8.40
C LEU A 73 7.20 -15.63 -6.94
N GLU A 74 8.37 -15.25 -6.42
CA GLU A 74 8.71 -15.52 -5.01
C GLU A 74 7.83 -14.74 -4.04
N GLY A 75 7.48 -13.49 -4.35
CA GLY A 75 6.49 -12.74 -3.58
C GLY A 75 5.12 -13.43 -3.52
N LEU A 76 4.64 -13.92 -4.66
CA LEU A 76 3.38 -14.69 -4.75
C LEU A 76 3.45 -16.01 -3.96
N ARG A 77 4.57 -16.73 -4.03
CA ARG A 77 4.81 -17.94 -3.24
C ARG A 77 4.77 -17.65 -1.74
N PHE A 78 5.41 -16.55 -1.32
CA PHE A 78 5.35 -16.09 0.07
C PHE A 78 3.91 -15.83 0.52
N VAL A 79 3.14 -15.04 -0.25
CA VAL A 79 1.75 -14.71 0.08
C VAL A 79 0.89 -15.97 0.14
N SER A 80 1.06 -16.90 -0.81
CA SER A 80 0.34 -18.17 -0.84
C SER A 80 0.67 -19.06 0.35
N HIS A 81 1.94 -19.15 0.73
CA HIS A 81 2.38 -19.94 1.88
C HIS A 81 1.96 -19.33 3.21
N ALA A 82 2.14 -18.01 3.38
CA ALA A 82 1.73 -17.30 4.58
C ALA A 82 0.21 -17.31 4.77
N GLY A 83 -0.55 -17.26 3.68
CA GLY A 83 -2.01 -17.21 3.64
C GLY A 83 -2.55 -15.79 3.72
N VAL A 84 -3.34 -15.38 2.72
CA VAL A 84 -3.89 -14.01 2.58
C VAL A 84 -4.68 -13.60 3.82
N GLU A 85 -5.52 -14.50 4.34
CA GLU A 85 -6.37 -14.23 5.50
C GLU A 85 -5.52 -14.00 6.76
N ARG A 86 -4.45 -14.76 6.96
CA ARG A 86 -3.54 -14.60 8.11
C ARG A 86 -2.78 -13.29 8.02
N ILE A 87 -2.27 -12.94 6.83
CA ILE A 87 -1.62 -11.65 6.58
C ILE A 87 -2.61 -10.51 6.91
N ALA A 88 -3.80 -10.56 6.33
CA ALA A 88 -4.82 -9.52 6.54
C ALA A 88 -5.26 -9.39 8.01
N GLN A 89 -5.41 -10.51 8.74
CA GLN A 89 -5.75 -10.50 10.17
C GLN A 89 -4.64 -9.87 11.00
N TRP A 90 -3.37 -10.20 10.70
CA TRP A 90 -2.23 -9.64 11.41
C TRP A 90 -2.09 -8.14 11.16
N GLU A 91 -2.16 -7.71 9.90
CA GLU A 91 -2.09 -6.29 9.53
C GLU A 91 -3.23 -5.49 10.18
N ARG A 92 -4.46 -5.99 10.15
CA ARG A 92 -5.60 -5.36 10.85
C ARG A 92 -5.38 -5.28 12.36
N ARG A 93 -4.82 -6.31 12.98
CA ARG A 93 -4.51 -6.29 14.42
C ARG A 93 -3.51 -5.19 14.78
N LEU A 94 -2.43 -5.06 13.99
CA LEU A 94 -1.43 -4.01 14.19
C LEU A 94 -2.02 -2.61 13.96
N THR A 95 -2.80 -2.46 12.89
CA THR A 95 -3.47 -1.19 12.55
C THR A 95 -4.45 -0.76 13.64
N ARG A 96 -5.27 -1.68 14.14
CA ARG A 96 -6.22 -1.40 15.23
C ARG A 96 -5.51 -0.98 16.51
N ARG A 97 -4.41 -1.65 16.85
CA ARG A 97 -3.58 -1.28 18.01
C ARG A 97 -3.04 0.14 17.87
N ALA A 98 -2.58 0.52 16.67
CA ALA A 98 -2.12 1.88 16.39
C ALA A 98 -3.27 2.90 16.46
N GLU A 99 -4.41 2.60 15.87
CA GLU A 99 -5.63 3.41 15.92
C GLU A 99 -6.05 3.71 17.36
N GLU A 100 -6.24 2.67 18.18
CA GLU A 100 -6.62 2.80 19.58
C GLU A 100 -5.60 3.61 20.41
N GLY A 101 -4.32 3.46 20.10
CA GLY A 101 -3.26 4.19 20.76
C GLY A 101 -3.21 5.66 20.35
N LEU A 102 -3.34 5.96 19.06
CA LEU A 102 -3.36 7.32 18.52
C LEU A 102 -4.61 8.11 18.95
N ALA A 103 -5.78 7.46 18.94
CA ALA A 103 -7.05 8.09 19.34
C ALA A 103 -7.06 8.57 20.81
N ARG A 104 -6.16 8.05 21.66
CA ARG A 104 -5.99 8.49 23.06
C ARG A 104 -5.04 9.69 23.21
N LEU A 105 -4.36 10.07 22.12
CA LEU A 105 -3.40 11.17 22.17
C LEU A 105 -4.12 12.51 21.93
N PRO A 106 -3.85 13.54 22.75
CA PRO A 106 -4.49 14.82 22.58
C PRO A 106 -4.09 15.46 21.26
N GLY A 107 -5.08 16.00 20.54
CA GLY A 107 -4.86 16.70 19.28
C GLY A 107 -4.56 15.78 18.07
N VAL A 108 -4.66 14.47 18.22
CA VAL A 108 -4.54 13.53 17.11
C VAL A 108 -5.91 13.18 16.58
N GLU A 109 -6.10 13.34 15.28
CA GLU A 109 -7.28 12.91 14.53
C GLU A 109 -6.91 11.70 13.67
N VAL A 110 -7.68 10.62 13.78
CA VAL A 110 -7.41 9.34 13.09
C VAL A 110 -8.49 9.07 12.05
N PHE A 111 -8.08 8.74 10.84
CA PHE A 111 -8.95 8.38 9.73
C PHE A 111 -9.00 6.86 9.58
N ALA A 112 -9.98 6.24 10.25
CA ALA A 112 -10.20 4.80 10.25
C ALA A 112 -11.63 4.45 9.88
N ASP A 113 -11.85 3.22 9.40
CA ASP A 113 -13.19 2.69 9.20
C ASP A 113 -13.85 2.40 10.55
N LYS A 114 -14.88 3.15 10.89
CA LYS A 114 -15.62 3.03 12.15
C LYS A 114 -16.31 1.66 12.32
N THR A 115 -16.58 0.96 11.23
CA THR A 115 -17.16 -0.39 11.28
C THR A 115 -16.14 -1.47 11.55
N GLY A 116 -14.86 -1.17 11.28
CA GLY A 116 -13.73 -2.09 11.36
C GLY A 116 -13.75 -3.21 10.30
N GLN A 117 -14.77 -3.28 9.46
CA GLN A 117 -14.88 -4.34 8.45
C GLN A 117 -14.09 -4.03 7.17
N GLY A 118 -14.04 -2.75 6.78
CA GLY A 118 -13.30 -2.27 5.62
C GLY A 118 -11.85 -1.87 5.91
N GLN A 119 -11.40 -1.93 7.18
CA GLN A 119 -10.04 -1.50 7.55
C GLN A 119 -8.99 -2.46 7.00
N THR A 120 -8.03 -1.90 6.28
CA THR A 120 -6.84 -2.61 5.78
C THR A 120 -5.63 -2.34 6.67
N GLY A 121 -4.43 -2.84 6.30
CA GLY A 121 -3.16 -2.55 6.97
C GLY A 121 -2.65 -1.11 6.77
N VAL A 122 -3.52 -0.14 6.57
CA VAL A 122 -3.18 1.28 6.34
C VAL A 122 -3.97 2.16 7.29
N LEU A 123 -3.30 3.08 7.96
CA LEU A 123 -3.93 4.06 8.84
C LEU A 123 -3.36 5.45 8.61
N SER A 124 -4.23 6.43 8.39
CA SER A 124 -3.86 7.83 8.27
C SER A 124 -4.30 8.62 9.49
N PHE A 125 -3.53 9.64 9.85
CA PHE A 125 -3.84 10.53 10.96
C PHE A 125 -3.25 11.93 10.75
N CYS A 126 -3.79 12.92 11.47
CA CYS A 126 -3.27 14.26 11.57
C CYS A 126 -2.97 14.62 13.02
N VAL A 127 -2.10 15.60 13.22
CA VAL A 127 -1.84 16.22 14.53
C VAL A 127 -2.23 17.68 14.46
N LYS A 128 -3.18 18.10 15.27
CA LYS A 128 -3.66 19.49 15.31
C LYS A 128 -2.51 20.45 15.62
N GLY A 129 -2.34 21.47 14.79
CA GLY A 129 -1.29 22.48 14.96
C GLY A 129 0.12 22.03 14.56
N MET A 130 0.27 20.86 13.93
CA MET A 130 1.53 20.40 13.37
C MET A 130 1.35 20.04 11.89
N ASP A 131 2.33 20.41 11.09
CA ASP A 131 2.41 19.99 9.69
C ASP A 131 2.71 18.51 9.57
N CYS A 132 2.09 17.83 8.60
CA CYS A 132 2.25 16.38 8.47
C CYS A 132 3.67 15.97 8.07
N GLU A 133 4.37 16.79 7.28
CA GLU A 133 5.74 16.53 6.88
C GLU A 133 6.70 16.71 8.07
N GLN A 134 6.50 17.72 8.89
CA GLN A 134 7.28 17.92 10.13
C GLN A 134 7.13 16.74 11.09
N VAL A 135 5.92 16.23 11.29
CA VAL A 135 5.70 15.03 12.13
C VAL A 135 6.38 13.82 11.50
N GLY A 136 6.31 13.68 10.17
CA GLY A 136 6.99 12.62 9.43
C GLY A 136 8.52 12.65 9.62
N GLU A 137 9.14 13.85 9.55
CA GLU A 137 10.57 14.03 9.80
C GLU A 137 10.96 13.71 11.24
N GLU A 138 10.17 14.13 12.22
CA GLU A 138 10.43 13.81 13.63
C GLU A 138 10.38 12.29 13.88
N LEU A 139 9.43 11.59 13.26
CA LEU A 139 9.36 10.13 13.31
C LEU A 139 10.57 9.48 12.61
N ALA A 140 10.99 10.00 11.47
CA ALA A 140 12.15 9.50 10.74
C ALA A 140 13.45 9.65 11.57
N ARG A 141 13.64 10.77 12.28
CA ARG A 141 14.77 10.96 13.22
C ARG A 141 14.77 9.91 14.34
N ARG A 142 13.61 9.38 14.69
CA ARG A 142 13.40 8.32 15.69
C ARG A 142 13.40 6.92 15.07
N GLN A 143 13.89 6.79 13.81
CA GLN A 143 13.97 5.51 13.08
C GLN A 143 12.59 4.87 12.82
N ILE A 144 11.55 5.69 12.65
CA ILE A 144 10.19 5.24 12.32
C ILE A 144 9.85 5.70 10.92
N ALA A 145 9.71 4.77 9.99
CA ALA A 145 9.34 5.05 8.61
C ALA A 145 7.84 5.22 8.48
N VAL A 146 7.42 6.42 8.07
CA VAL A 146 6.04 6.75 7.73
C VAL A 146 6.00 7.45 6.37
N ARG A 147 4.81 7.71 5.87
CA ARG A 147 4.65 8.58 4.71
C ARG A 147 3.77 9.77 5.09
N ALA A 148 4.22 10.99 4.75
CA ALA A 148 3.44 12.22 4.86
C ALA A 148 2.93 12.68 3.49
N GLY A 149 1.89 13.53 3.46
CA GLY A 149 1.31 14.16 2.28
C GLY A 149 0.03 13.52 1.77
N LEU A 150 -0.20 13.56 0.44
CA LEU A 150 -1.47 13.18 -0.20
C LEU A 150 -1.57 11.72 -0.65
N HIS A 151 -0.51 10.91 -0.48
CA HIS A 151 -0.51 9.46 -0.73
C HIS A 151 -0.99 9.02 -2.13
N CYS A 152 -0.84 9.87 -3.16
CA CYS A 152 -1.36 9.67 -4.52
C CYS A 152 -2.91 9.54 -4.55
N ALA A 153 -3.62 10.14 -3.59
CA ALA A 153 -5.08 10.03 -3.44
C ALA A 153 -5.76 11.39 -3.21
N PRO A 154 -5.58 12.40 -4.09
CA PRO A 154 -6.09 13.76 -3.86
C PRO A 154 -7.61 13.81 -3.68
N LEU A 155 -8.36 12.94 -4.36
CA LEU A 155 -9.82 12.90 -4.22
C LEU A 155 -10.26 12.39 -2.84
N ALA A 156 -9.55 11.40 -2.27
CA ALA A 156 -9.80 10.93 -0.91
C ALA A 156 -9.52 12.03 0.11
N HIS A 157 -8.41 12.77 -0.07
CA HIS A 157 -8.07 13.91 0.78
C HIS A 157 -9.09 15.06 0.67
N ARG A 158 -9.64 15.31 -0.52
CA ARG A 158 -10.73 16.27 -0.70
C ARG A 158 -11.97 15.86 0.08
N THR A 159 -12.36 14.58 0.02
CA THR A 159 -13.51 14.04 0.76
C THR A 159 -13.30 14.10 2.27
N ALA A 160 -12.08 13.84 2.74
CA ALA A 160 -11.71 13.87 4.15
C ALA A 160 -11.41 15.29 4.67
N GLY A 161 -11.42 16.33 3.83
CA GLY A 161 -11.07 17.70 4.22
C GLY A 161 -9.59 17.93 4.52
N THR A 162 -8.70 17.04 4.04
CA THR A 162 -7.26 17.08 4.31
C THR A 162 -6.41 17.36 3.07
N LEU A 163 -7.01 17.98 2.04
CA LEU A 163 -6.31 18.24 0.78
C LEU A 163 -5.14 19.20 0.97
N GLU A 164 -5.31 20.24 1.79
CA GLU A 164 -4.29 21.27 2.05
C GLU A 164 -3.25 20.81 3.10
N SER A 165 -3.68 20.05 4.10
CA SER A 165 -2.80 19.62 5.20
C SER A 165 -2.05 18.30 4.91
N GLY A 166 -2.52 17.49 3.98
CA GLY A 166 -2.07 16.10 3.89
C GLY A 166 -2.42 15.31 5.16
N THR A 167 -1.86 14.12 5.26
CA THR A 167 -1.91 13.28 6.48
C THR A 167 -0.60 12.53 6.67
N ILE A 168 -0.36 12.03 7.88
CA ILE A 168 0.68 11.03 8.13
C ILE A 168 0.04 9.65 7.97
N ARG A 169 0.71 8.73 7.27
CA ARG A 169 0.24 7.38 7.04
C ARG A 169 1.24 6.35 7.55
N ILE A 170 0.77 5.45 8.38
CA ILE A 170 1.47 4.21 8.69
C ILE A 170 0.89 3.07 7.87
N SER A 171 1.74 2.10 7.52
CA SER A 171 1.37 0.93 6.72
C SER A 171 2.04 -0.31 7.30
N PRO A 172 1.56 -0.82 8.44
CA PRO A 172 2.07 -2.07 9.01
C PRO A 172 1.89 -3.22 8.03
N SER A 173 2.87 -4.11 7.99
CA SER A 173 2.85 -5.31 7.17
C SER A 173 3.02 -6.56 8.02
N VAL A 174 2.97 -7.72 7.39
CA VAL A 174 3.22 -9.02 8.04
C VAL A 174 4.59 -9.10 8.72
N PHE A 175 5.54 -8.26 8.34
CA PHE A 175 6.90 -8.21 8.92
C PHE A 175 7.00 -7.35 10.16
N ASN A 176 5.97 -6.58 10.48
CA ASN A 176 5.97 -5.75 11.67
C ASN A 176 5.48 -6.50 12.92
N THR A 177 5.84 -6.00 14.09
CA THR A 177 5.48 -6.57 15.40
C THR A 177 4.66 -5.60 16.23
N GLU A 178 3.92 -6.09 17.21
CA GLU A 178 3.23 -5.25 18.19
C GLU A 178 4.18 -4.37 18.99
N GLY A 179 5.40 -4.85 19.24
CA GLY A 179 6.45 -4.08 19.91
C GLY A 179 6.83 -2.82 19.14
N GLN A 180 6.91 -2.92 17.80
CA GLN A 180 7.17 -1.76 16.93
C GLN A 180 6.01 -0.76 16.94
N ILE A 181 4.76 -1.21 16.98
CA ILE A 181 3.60 -0.33 17.14
C ILE A 181 3.62 0.38 18.49
N ASN A 182 3.98 -0.33 19.57
CA ASN A 182 4.12 0.29 20.90
C ASN A 182 5.23 1.33 20.94
N PHE A 183 6.36 1.04 20.28
CA PHE A 183 7.46 1.98 20.12
C PHE A 183 6.98 3.24 19.38
N PHE A 184 6.34 3.10 18.24
CA PHE A 184 5.74 4.20 17.49
C PHE A 184 4.81 5.07 18.36
N LEU A 185 3.90 4.46 19.11
CA LEU A 185 2.97 5.16 20.00
C LEU A 185 3.67 5.90 21.15
N ARG A 186 4.76 5.35 21.66
CA ARG A 186 5.60 6.03 22.66
C ARG A 186 6.26 7.26 22.07
N GLU A 187 6.89 7.14 20.91
CA GLU A 187 7.57 8.26 20.26
C GLU A 187 6.59 9.35 19.84
N MET A 188 5.39 9.00 19.39
CA MET A 188 4.32 9.97 19.12
C MET A 188 3.98 10.81 20.37
N ARG A 189 3.90 10.19 21.57
CA ARG A 189 3.66 10.93 22.82
C ARG A 189 4.78 11.93 23.11
N GLU A 190 6.03 11.53 22.90
CA GLU A 190 7.18 12.41 23.12
C GLU A 190 7.18 13.59 22.13
N ILE A 191 6.89 13.36 20.85
CA ILE A 191 6.76 14.43 19.84
C ILE A 191 5.71 15.46 20.27
N LEU A 192 4.54 15.00 20.71
CA LEU A 192 3.47 15.91 21.17
C LEU A 192 3.87 16.72 22.43
N ARG A 193 4.57 16.08 23.39
CA ARG A 193 5.08 16.76 24.59
C ARG A 193 6.13 17.83 24.27
N GLU A 194 7.05 17.51 23.37
CA GLU A 194 8.09 18.44 22.93
C GLU A 194 7.50 19.65 22.20
N ASN A 195 6.48 19.42 21.34
CA ASN A 195 5.79 20.51 20.64
C ASN A 195 5.05 21.43 21.59
N THR A 196 4.38 20.88 22.60
CA THR A 196 3.69 21.71 23.62
C THR A 196 4.66 22.61 24.37
N LYS A 197 5.88 22.15 24.69
CA LYS A 197 6.92 22.94 25.35
C LYS A 197 7.51 24.06 24.49
N LYS A 198 7.51 23.90 23.17
CA LYS A 198 8.00 24.92 22.22
C LYS A 198 6.99 26.02 21.94
N SER A 199 5.72 25.80 22.28
CA SER A 199 4.60 26.70 22.04
C SER A 199 4.28 27.59 23.25
N VAL A 200 4.96 27.42 24.38
CA VAL A 200 4.94 28.19 25.62
C VAL A 200 6.22 29.00 25.71
#